data_7fc7731d2d09d89e597b748a39e1a4b8
#
_entry.id   7fc7731d2d09d89e597b748a39e1a4b8
#
_cell.length_a   1.000
_cell.length_b   1.000
_cell.length_c   1.000
_cell.angle_alpha   90.00
_cell.angle_beta   90.00
_cell.angle_gamma   90.00
#
_symmetry.space_group_name_H-M   'P 1'
#
loop_
_entity.id
_entity.type
_entity.pdbx_description
1 polymer ?
#
loop_
_entity_poly.entity_id
_entity_poly.type
_entity_poly.pdbx_seq_one_letter_code
_entity_poly.pdbx_strand_id
1 'polypeptide(L)'
;MLRKLFLAITAFLTLLPAGAQEITRLTTEYMDRPMGIDVKQPVFGWQMQSDRYGAAQTAYRIVTATSEENLENGTYTYDSGTVNSPASVCIKYNGPELAPCTRYYWQVLVTDERGKVHESPASWFETGLMGGLWGNAMWIASNKMQLSPYRFDYAIEYDVETAKPGPAKFIFGAPQEDCYVFVMLD
;
A
#
# COMPACT_ATOMS: atom_id res chain seq x y z
N MET A 1 -57.10 -20.39 -49.29
CA MET A 1 -56.22 -20.74 -48.11
C MET A 1 -55.14 -19.71 -47.98
N LEU A 2 -55.30 -18.76 -47.09
CA LEU A 2 -54.39 -17.65 -46.91
C LEU A 2 -53.49 -17.98 -45.70
N ARG A 3 -52.21 -18.32 -45.95
CA ARG A 3 -51.21 -18.56 -44.88
C ARG A 3 -50.79 -17.20 -44.32
N LYS A 4 -51.20 -16.88 -43.10
CA LYS A 4 -50.70 -15.74 -42.33
C LYS A 4 -49.30 -16.07 -41.85
N LEU A 5 -48.32 -15.39 -42.44
CA LEU A 5 -46.91 -15.41 -41.99
C LEU A 5 -46.78 -14.46 -40.80
N PHE A 6 -46.69 -14.97 -39.58
CA PHE A 6 -46.35 -14.20 -38.39
C PHE A 6 -44.84 -13.98 -38.37
N LEU A 7 -44.40 -12.77 -38.66
CA LEU A 7 -43.05 -12.33 -38.51
C LEU A 7 -42.84 -11.96 -37.03
N ALA A 8 -42.22 -12.86 -36.25
CA ALA A 8 -41.81 -12.59 -34.88
C ALA A 8 -40.55 -11.73 -34.94
N ILE A 9 -40.67 -10.42 -34.76
CA ILE A 9 -39.54 -9.50 -34.54
C ILE A 9 -39.12 -9.69 -33.09
N THR A 10 -38.12 -10.52 -32.86
CA THR A 10 -37.42 -10.59 -31.59
C THR A 10 -36.57 -9.33 -31.46
N ALA A 11 -37.07 -8.34 -30.74
CA ALA A 11 -36.27 -7.19 -30.33
C ALA A 11 -35.21 -7.68 -29.32
N PHE A 12 -34.02 -7.90 -29.82
CA PHE A 12 -32.85 -8.11 -28.97
C PHE A 12 -32.49 -6.77 -28.33
N LEU A 13 -33.08 -6.53 -27.16
CA LEU A 13 -32.77 -5.37 -26.36
C LEU A 13 -31.32 -5.61 -25.82
N THR A 14 -30.35 -5.12 -26.56
CA THR A 14 -28.95 -5.04 -26.03
C THR A 14 -29.00 -4.09 -24.84
N LEU A 15 -28.99 -4.65 -23.63
CA LEU A 15 -28.63 -3.89 -22.44
C LEU A 15 -27.19 -3.41 -22.67
N LEU A 16 -27.07 -2.17 -23.16
CA LEU A 16 -25.82 -1.43 -23.06
C LEU A 16 -25.49 -1.37 -21.57
N PRO A 17 -24.29 -1.78 -21.15
CA PRO A 17 -23.90 -1.58 -19.77
C PRO A 17 -24.02 -0.08 -19.48
N ALA A 18 -24.99 0.30 -18.64
CA ALA A 18 -25.07 1.65 -18.13
C ALA A 18 -23.71 1.95 -17.52
N GLY A 19 -22.96 2.93 -18.08
CA GLY A 19 -21.59 3.23 -17.75
C GLY A 19 -21.30 3.00 -16.27
N ALA A 20 -20.62 1.89 -16.01
CA ALA A 20 -20.33 1.48 -14.65
C ALA A 20 -19.31 2.47 -14.08
N GLN A 21 -19.62 3.00 -12.92
CA GLN A 21 -18.65 3.74 -12.14
C GLN A 21 -17.77 2.70 -11.49
N GLU A 22 -16.49 2.71 -11.80
CA GLU A 22 -15.53 1.74 -11.27
C GLU A 22 -14.63 2.43 -10.24
N ILE A 23 -14.37 1.74 -9.12
CA ILE A 23 -13.46 2.21 -8.09
C ILE A 23 -12.15 1.46 -8.28
N THR A 24 -11.08 2.21 -8.45
CA THR A 24 -9.74 1.68 -8.80
C THR A 24 -8.67 2.27 -7.91
N ARG A 25 -7.45 1.76 -8.03
CA ARG A 25 -6.24 2.26 -7.34
C ARG A 25 -6.44 2.49 -5.86
N LEU A 26 -6.88 1.44 -5.15
CA LEU A 26 -6.97 1.48 -3.70
C LEU A 26 -5.55 1.56 -3.11
N THR A 27 -5.32 2.54 -2.25
CA THR A 27 -4.02 2.74 -1.62
C THR A 27 -4.16 2.84 -0.10
N THR A 28 -3.16 2.33 0.59
CA THR A 28 -2.95 2.55 2.03
C THR A 28 -1.57 3.22 2.18
N GLU A 29 -1.48 4.34 2.92
CA GLU A 29 -0.26 5.14 3.03
C GLU A 29 0.34 5.49 1.65
N TYR A 30 -0.54 5.82 0.68
CA TYR A 30 -0.20 6.15 -0.72
C TYR A 30 0.44 5.01 -1.54
N MET A 31 0.51 3.79 -0.97
CA MET A 31 1.10 2.61 -1.59
C MET A 31 0.02 1.58 -1.93
N ASP A 32 0.28 0.78 -2.96
CA ASP A 32 -0.54 -0.39 -3.27
C ASP A 32 -0.10 -1.55 -2.38
N ARG A 33 -1.04 -2.05 -1.57
CA ARG A 33 -0.88 -3.22 -0.68
C ARG A 33 0.43 -3.20 0.13
N PRO A 34 0.68 -2.17 0.92
CA PRO A 34 1.93 -2.06 1.68
C PRO A 34 2.05 -3.13 2.76
N MET A 35 3.28 -3.55 3.00
CA MET A 35 3.66 -4.49 4.05
C MET A 35 4.49 -3.79 5.10
N GLY A 36 4.27 -4.16 6.38
CA GLY A 36 5.11 -3.71 7.48
C GLY A 36 4.93 -2.24 7.85
N ILE A 37 3.72 -1.67 7.68
CA ILE A 37 3.47 -0.29 8.09
C ILE A 37 3.33 -0.20 9.62
N ASP A 38 3.96 0.81 10.22
CA ASP A 38 3.93 1.06 11.67
C ASP A 38 3.09 2.30 12.04
N VAL A 39 2.18 2.70 11.15
CA VAL A 39 1.30 3.85 11.34
C VAL A 39 0.03 3.40 12.06
N LYS A 40 -0.27 4.01 13.22
CA LYS A 40 -1.47 3.67 14.02
C LYS A 40 -2.79 4.02 13.34
N GLN A 41 -2.81 5.08 12.54
CA GLN A 41 -3.97 5.55 11.79
C GLN A 41 -3.60 5.72 10.33
N PRO A 42 -3.47 4.61 9.58
CA PRO A 42 -3.11 4.71 8.17
C PRO A 42 -4.16 5.48 7.37
N VAL A 43 -3.70 6.11 6.29
CA VAL A 43 -4.59 6.82 5.39
C VAL A 43 -4.94 5.95 4.18
N PHE A 44 -6.21 5.99 3.82
CA PHE A 44 -6.75 5.32 2.64
C PHE A 44 -6.93 6.31 1.48
N GLY A 45 -6.84 5.78 0.27
CA GLY A 45 -7.15 6.50 -0.94
C GLY A 45 -7.67 5.57 -2.03
N TRP A 46 -8.49 6.12 -2.92
CA TRP A 46 -9.02 5.41 -4.10
C TRP A 46 -9.27 6.39 -5.25
N GLN A 47 -9.44 5.85 -6.44
CA GLN A 47 -9.84 6.61 -7.61
C GLN A 47 -11.17 6.09 -8.13
N MET A 48 -12.00 6.99 -8.64
CA MET A 48 -13.21 6.66 -9.36
C MET A 48 -13.01 6.91 -10.86
N GLN A 49 -13.41 5.94 -11.66
CA GLN A 49 -13.44 6.03 -13.11
C GLN A 49 -14.87 5.91 -13.59
N SER A 50 -15.29 6.79 -14.49
CA SER A 50 -16.62 6.77 -15.06
C SER A 50 -16.61 7.36 -16.47
N ASP A 51 -17.35 6.74 -17.36
CA ASP A 51 -17.59 7.25 -18.71
C ASP A 51 -18.66 8.36 -18.73
N ARG A 52 -19.29 8.64 -17.59
CA ARG A 52 -20.34 9.66 -17.47
C ARG A 52 -19.74 11.03 -17.17
N TYR A 53 -20.20 12.00 -17.91
CA TYR A 53 -19.93 13.40 -17.58
C TYR A 53 -20.64 13.80 -16.27
N GLY A 54 -19.88 14.44 -15.36
CA GLY A 54 -20.39 14.92 -14.07
C GLY A 54 -20.59 13.82 -13.02
N ALA A 55 -20.03 12.61 -13.24
CA ALA A 55 -20.00 11.59 -12.21
C ALA A 55 -19.20 12.08 -10.99
N ALA A 56 -19.77 11.99 -9.80
CA ALA A 56 -19.17 12.48 -8.57
C ALA A 56 -19.52 11.56 -7.40
N GLN A 57 -18.59 11.47 -6.45
CA GLN A 57 -18.82 10.85 -5.16
C GLN A 57 -19.56 11.83 -4.23
N THR A 58 -20.57 11.34 -3.53
CA THR A 58 -21.28 12.09 -2.50
C THR A 58 -21.03 11.56 -1.11
N ALA A 59 -20.80 10.25 -0.98
CA ALA A 59 -20.49 9.61 0.29
C ALA A 59 -19.60 8.38 0.07
N TYR A 60 -18.99 7.92 1.15
CA TYR A 60 -18.26 6.66 1.19
C TYR A 60 -18.50 5.90 2.49
N ARG A 61 -18.19 4.61 2.48
CA ARG A 61 -18.10 3.74 3.66
C ARG A 61 -16.89 2.85 3.50
N ILE A 62 -16.01 2.82 4.50
CA ILE A 62 -14.83 1.96 4.52
C ILE A 62 -15.09 0.84 5.52
N VAL A 63 -14.82 -0.38 5.10
CA VAL A 63 -14.88 -1.57 5.95
C VAL A 63 -13.53 -2.27 5.95
N THR A 64 -13.12 -2.81 7.10
CA THR A 64 -11.90 -3.60 7.23
C THR A 64 -12.16 -4.90 7.97
N ALA A 65 -11.39 -5.94 7.67
CA ALA A 65 -11.45 -7.24 8.35
C ALA A 65 -10.04 -7.87 8.40
N THR A 66 -9.85 -8.86 9.26
CA THR A 66 -8.57 -9.59 9.38
C THR A 66 -8.45 -10.78 8.43
N SER A 67 -9.49 -11.09 7.67
CA SER A 67 -9.46 -12.06 6.58
C SER A 67 -10.38 -11.62 5.45
N GLU A 68 -10.12 -12.11 4.25
CA GLU A 68 -10.95 -11.86 3.08
C GLU A 68 -12.36 -12.44 3.26
N GLU A 69 -12.45 -13.64 3.82
CA GLU A 69 -13.72 -14.28 4.14
C GLU A 69 -14.58 -13.45 5.11
N ASN A 70 -13.97 -12.87 6.15
CA ASN A 70 -14.66 -11.99 7.08
C ASN A 70 -15.14 -10.70 6.42
N LEU A 71 -14.35 -10.17 5.47
CA LEU A 71 -14.75 -9.01 4.69
C LEU A 71 -15.98 -9.31 3.83
N GLU A 72 -15.98 -10.45 3.12
CA GLU A 72 -17.10 -10.90 2.29
C GLU A 72 -18.35 -11.22 3.11
N ASN A 73 -18.19 -11.85 4.27
CA ASN A 73 -19.29 -12.22 5.17
C ASN A 73 -19.84 -11.05 5.99
N GLY A 74 -19.26 -9.84 5.87
CA GLY A 74 -19.69 -8.67 6.62
C GLY A 74 -19.27 -8.68 8.09
N THR A 75 -18.28 -9.50 8.47
CA THR A 75 -17.72 -9.55 9.84
C THR A 75 -16.53 -8.59 9.92
N TYR A 76 -16.83 -7.33 10.10
CA TYR A 76 -15.83 -6.26 10.04
C TYR A 76 -15.12 -6.05 11.38
N THR A 77 -13.81 -5.80 11.32
CA THR A 77 -13.03 -5.27 12.44
C THR A 77 -13.30 -3.78 12.62
N TYR A 78 -13.54 -3.09 11.50
CA TYR A 78 -13.91 -1.68 11.48
C TYR A 78 -14.90 -1.41 10.36
N ASP A 79 -15.83 -0.54 10.63
CA ASP A 79 -16.82 -0.01 9.72
C ASP A 79 -16.98 1.49 9.98
N SER A 80 -16.64 2.33 9.03
CA SER A 80 -16.77 3.78 9.18
C SER A 80 -18.22 4.26 9.23
N GLY A 81 -19.18 3.40 8.89
CA GLY A 81 -20.51 3.84 8.50
C GLY A 81 -20.46 4.71 7.23
N THR A 82 -21.60 5.25 6.86
CA THR A 82 -21.68 6.16 5.70
C THR A 82 -21.20 7.55 6.10
N VAL A 83 -20.14 8.00 5.44
CA VAL A 83 -19.55 9.34 5.58
C VAL A 83 -19.92 10.19 4.38
N ASN A 84 -20.69 11.25 4.58
CA ASN A 84 -21.08 12.19 3.52
C ASN A 84 -19.89 13.10 3.17
N SER A 85 -19.13 12.74 2.16
CA SER A 85 -17.93 13.46 1.73
C SER A 85 -17.55 13.12 0.29
N PRO A 86 -17.14 14.09 -0.52
CA PRO A 86 -16.58 13.85 -1.84
C PRO A 86 -15.09 13.45 -1.80
N ALA A 87 -14.45 13.43 -0.62
CA ALA A 87 -13.05 13.12 -0.47
C ALA A 87 -12.77 11.63 -0.75
N SER A 88 -11.74 11.34 -1.51
CA SER A 88 -11.28 9.99 -1.84
C SER A 88 -9.79 9.78 -1.60
N VAL A 89 -9.12 10.74 -0.95
CA VAL A 89 -7.70 10.70 -0.60
C VAL A 89 -7.50 11.17 0.82
N CYS A 90 -6.41 10.72 1.46
CA CYS A 90 -6.07 11.08 2.84
C CYS A 90 -7.17 10.75 3.86
N ILE A 91 -7.94 9.69 3.63
CA ILE A 91 -8.99 9.27 4.55
C ILE A 91 -8.38 8.47 5.68
N LYS A 92 -8.38 9.03 6.88
CA LYS A 92 -7.76 8.40 8.05
C LYS A 92 -8.58 7.21 8.55
N TYR A 93 -7.88 6.16 8.90
CA TYR A 93 -8.45 5.07 9.69
C TYR A 93 -8.82 5.57 11.08
N ASN A 94 -10.06 5.38 11.47
CA ASN A 94 -10.58 5.77 12.79
C ASN A 94 -11.15 4.56 13.57
N GLY A 95 -10.72 3.36 13.22
CA GLY A 95 -11.13 2.13 13.87
C GLY A 95 -10.36 1.82 15.16
N PRO A 96 -10.56 0.61 15.70
CA PRO A 96 -9.79 0.09 16.81
C PRO A 96 -8.29 0.10 16.56
N GLU A 97 -7.49 0.05 17.61
CA GLU A 97 -6.02 -0.06 17.48
C GLU A 97 -5.64 -1.28 16.63
N LEU A 98 -4.76 -1.07 15.67
CA LEU A 98 -4.28 -2.12 14.78
C LEU A 98 -3.32 -3.04 15.53
N ALA A 99 -3.52 -4.35 15.41
CA ALA A 99 -2.62 -5.35 15.98
C ALA A 99 -1.30 -5.40 15.19
N PRO A 100 -0.14 -5.67 15.83
CA PRO A 100 1.11 -5.85 15.14
C PRO A 100 1.13 -7.11 14.27
N CYS A 101 1.98 -7.14 13.24
CA CYS A 101 2.21 -8.28 12.34
C CYS A 101 0.91 -8.88 11.80
N THR A 102 -0.07 -8.03 11.47
CA THR A 102 -1.41 -8.46 11.08
C THR A 102 -1.77 -7.90 9.72
N ARG A 103 -2.32 -8.77 8.85
CA ARG A 103 -2.88 -8.36 7.58
C ARG A 103 -4.33 -7.96 7.75
N TYR A 104 -4.69 -6.79 7.23
CA TYR A 104 -6.04 -6.26 7.17
C TYR A 104 -6.48 -6.15 5.72
N TYR A 105 -7.63 -6.73 5.42
CA TYR A 105 -8.34 -6.56 4.16
C TYR A 105 -9.30 -5.40 4.29
N TRP A 106 -9.49 -4.65 3.24
CA TRP A 106 -10.40 -3.52 3.26
C TRP A 106 -11.03 -3.26 1.91
N GLN A 107 -12.15 -2.60 1.97
CA GLN A 107 -12.97 -2.24 0.83
C GLN A 107 -13.57 -0.87 1.06
N VAL A 108 -13.89 -0.15 -0.01
CA VAL A 108 -14.67 1.08 0.03
C VAL A 108 -15.94 0.93 -0.79
N LEU A 109 -17.05 1.35 -0.21
CA LEU A 109 -18.33 1.49 -0.87
C LEU A 109 -18.54 2.99 -1.12
N VAL A 110 -18.68 3.39 -2.36
CA VAL A 110 -18.85 4.79 -2.76
C VAL A 110 -20.27 5.02 -3.23
N THR A 111 -20.91 6.06 -2.70
CA THR A 111 -22.23 6.50 -3.18
C THR A 111 -22.02 7.61 -4.20
N ASP A 112 -22.60 7.46 -5.37
CA ASP A 112 -22.54 8.45 -6.44
C ASP A 112 -23.59 9.58 -6.25
N GLU A 113 -23.58 10.56 -7.16
CA GLU A 113 -24.53 11.71 -7.17
C GLU A 113 -25.99 11.30 -7.43
N ARG A 114 -26.22 10.04 -7.80
CA ARG A 114 -27.57 9.47 -8.01
C ARG A 114 -28.04 8.62 -6.83
N GLY A 115 -27.20 8.50 -5.80
CA GLY A 115 -27.47 7.66 -4.64
C GLY A 115 -27.20 6.18 -4.86
N LYS A 116 -26.56 5.80 -5.99
CA LYS A 116 -26.17 4.43 -6.26
C LYS A 116 -24.87 4.12 -5.55
N VAL A 117 -24.81 2.94 -4.91
CA VAL A 117 -23.60 2.46 -4.24
C VAL A 117 -22.79 1.61 -5.22
N HIS A 118 -21.49 1.89 -5.28
CA HIS A 118 -20.49 1.15 -6.02
C HIS A 118 -19.47 0.60 -5.04
N GLU A 119 -19.14 -0.66 -5.19
CA GLU A 119 -18.24 -1.38 -4.31
C GLU A 119 -16.89 -1.57 -5.00
N SER A 120 -15.80 -1.35 -4.29
CA SER A 120 -14.46 -1.59 -4.81
C SER A 120 -14.09 -3.07 -4.74
N PRO A 121 -13.11 -3.52 -5.52
CA PRO A 121 -12.40 -4.75 -5.20
C PRO A 121 -11.81 -4.69 -3.78
N ALA A 122 -11.57 -5.85 -3.17
CA ALA A 122 -10.85 -5.93 -1.92
C ALA A 122 -9.37 -5.55 -2.11
N SER A 123 -8.83 -4.79 -1.18
CA SER A 123 -7.40 -4.52 -1.06
C SER A 123 -6.93 -4.93 0.34
N TRP A 124 -5.64 -4.84 0.60
CA TRP A 124 -5.09 -5.19 1.91
C TRP A 124 -3.87 -4.34 2.25
N PHE A 125 -3.54 -4.31 3.52
CA PHE A 125 -2.25 -3.83 4.03
C PHE A 125 -1.82 -4.71 5.20
N GLU A 126 -0.55 -4.65 5.55
CA GLU A 126 0.02 -5.43 6.64
C GLU A 126 0.77 -4.53 7.60
N THR A 127 0.47 -4.67 8.88
CA THR A 127 1.14 -3.91 9.93
C THR A 127 2.52 -4.50 10.22
N GLY A 128 3.47 -3.65 10.57
CA GLY A 128 4.76 -4.04 11.14
C GLY A 128 4.65 -4.36 12.63
N LEU A 129 5.69 -4.06 13.37
CA LEU A 129 5.75 -4.32 14.81
C LEU A 129 4.93 -3.33 15.65
N MET A 130 4.43 -2.24 15.04
CA MET A 130 3.63 -1.20 15.71
C MET A 130 4.30 -0.62 16.97
N GLY A 131 5.62 -0.52 16.95
CA GLY A 131 6.44 -0.12 18.10
C GLY A 131 6.69 -1.25 19.09
N GLY A 132 6.30 -2.49 18.79
CA GLY A 132 6.61 -3.67 19.58
C GLY A 132 8.10 -4.06 19.50
N LEU A 133 8.53 -4.80 20.49
CA LEU A 133 9.88 -5.36 20.51
C LEU A 133 9.96 -6.59 19.59
N TRP A 134 11.15 -6.88 19.08
CA TRP A 134 11.43 -8.07 18.29
C TRP A 134 11.29 -9.38 19.10
N GLY A 135 10.87 -9.30 20.36
CA GLY A 135 10.73 -10.46 21.25
C GLY A 135 12.07 -11.18 21.42
N ASN A 136 12.06 -12.48 21.17
CA ASN A 136 13.26 -13.32 21.20
C ASN A 136 13.95 -13.45 19.85
N ALA A 137 13.61 -12.61 18.86
CA ALA A 137 14.28 -12.65 17.58
C ALA A 137 15.75 -12.24 17.72
N MET A 138 16.61 -13.01 17.07
CA MET A 138 18.05 -12.77 17.04
C MET A 138 18.50 -12.61 15.59
N TRP A 139 19.54 -11.83 15.39
CA TRP A 139 20.16 -11.73 14.08
C TRP A 139 20.66 -13.09 13.61
N ILE A 140 20.23 -13.49 12.41
CA ILE A 140 20.72 -14.71 11.78
C ILE A 140 21.98 -14.35 11.00
N ALA A 141 23.10 -14.93 11.40
CA ALA A 141 24.35 -14.81 10.66
C ALA A 141 24.85 -16.20 10.28
N SER A 142 25.59 -16.29 9.17
CA SER A 142 26.31 -17.51 8.85
C SER A 142 27.37 -17.79 9.92
N ASN A 143 27.39 -18.99 10.45
CA ASN A 143 28.45 -19.42 11.39
C ASN A 143 29.85 -19.43 10.73
N LYS A 144 29.92 -19.33 9.41
CA LYS A 144 31.16 -19.15 8.64
C LYS A 144 31.56 -17.68 8.47
N MET A 145 30.64 -16.75 8.73
CA MET A 145 30.92 -15.35 8.83
C MET A 145 31.16 -15.03 10.30
N GLN A 146 32.36 -15.30 10.81
CA GLN A 146 32.89 -14.37 11.78
C GLN A 146 32.86 -13.03 11.09
N LEU A 147 31.95 -12.17 11.53
CA LEU A 147 32.02 -10.76 11.17
C LEU A 147 33.29 -10.24 11.84
N SER A 148 34.42 -10.56 11.22
CA SER A 148 35.62 -9.77 11.49
C SER A 148 35.21 -8.34 11.07
N PRO A 149 35.25 -7.39 11.98
CA PRO A 149 35.08 -5.99 11.61
C PRO A 149 36.09 -5.55 10.54
N TYR A 150 37.04 -6.41 10.23
CA TYR A 150 38.07 -6.21 9.24
C TYR A 150 37.82 -7.15 8.05
N ARG A 151 37.38 -6.60 6.94
CA ARG A 151 37.47 -7.27 5.63
C ARG A 151 38.87 -7.01 5.10
N PHE A 152 39.65 -8.06 4.94
CA PHE A 152 41.02 -7.97 4.40
C PHE A 152 41.05 -8.09 2.87
N ASP A 153 39.90 -8.37 2.25
CA ASP A 153 39.80 -8.70 0.82
C ASP A 153 38.94 -7.69 0.07
N TYR A 154 39.18 -6.41 0.24
CA TYR A 154 38.54 -5.42 -0.60
C TYR A 154 39.57 -4.49 -1.25
N ALA A 155 39.37 -4.17 -2.50
CA ALA A 155 40.07 -3.13 -3.20
C ALA A 155 39.16 -1.89 -3.26
N ILE A 156 39.73 -0.75 -2.97
CA ILE A 156 39.08 0.54 -3.09
C ILE A 156 39.91 1.38 -4.05
N GLU A 157 39.32 1.78 -5.16
CA GLU A 157 39.93 2.62 -6.16
C GLU A 157 39.31 4.01 -6.11
N TYR A 158 40.14 5.03 -6.02
CA TYR A 158 39.71 6.42 -6.00
C TYR A 158 40.58 7.24 -6.95
N ASP A 159 39.91 8.09 -7.69
CA ASP A 159 40.56 9.22 -8.36
C ASP A 159 40.50 10.42 -7.39
N VAL A 160 41.66 10.90 -6.96
CA VAL A 160 41.75 12.01 -6.02
C VAL A 160 42.34 13.22 -6.71
N GLU A 161 41.54 14.28 -6.80
CA GLU A 161 42.00 15.58 -7.25
C GLU A 161 42.00 16.55 -6.05
N THR A 162 43.18 17.05 -5.67
CA THR A 162 43.30 17.99 -4.56
C THR A 162 43.43 19.40 -5.09
N ALA A 163 42.63 20.32 -4.58
CA ALA A 163 42.67 21.74 -4.94
C ALA A 163 43.94 22.45 -4.42
N LYS A 164 44.66 21.85 -3.46
CA LYS A 164 45.91 22.31 -2.91
C LYS A 164 46.85 21.15 -2.61
N PRO A 165 48.15 21.27 -2.86
CA PRO A 165 49.12 20.27 -2.43
C PRO A 165 49.07 20.08 -0.90
N GLY A 166 49.00 18.83 -0.48
CA GLY A 166 49.01 18.47 0.95
C GLY A 166 48.52 17.02 1.15
N PRO A 167 48.77 16.45 2.32
CA PRO A 167 48.41 15.06 2.60
C PRO A 167 46.89 14.89 2.63
N ALA A 168 46.39 13.87 1.94
CA ALA A 168 45.01 13.42 1.99
C ALA A 168 44.87 12.21 2.90
N LYS A 169 43.91 12.23 3.84
CA LYS A 169 43.63 11.15 4.76
C LYS A 169 42.33 10.48 4.45
N PHE A 170 42.35 9.18 4.23
CA PHE A 170 41.17 8.35 4.01
C PHE A 170 40.98 7.43 5.21
N ILE A 171 39.76 7.38 5.75
CA ILE A 171 39.40 6.55 6.90
C ILE A 171 38.41 5.49 6.44
N PHE A 172 38.75 4.22 6.71
CA PHE A 172 37.93 3.07 6.35
C PHE A 172 37.59 2.23 7.58
N GLY A 173 36.37 1.68 7.58
CA GLY A 173 35.98 0.69 8.55
C GLY A 173 36.02 1.17 10.01
N ALA A 174 35.61 2.42 10.26
CA ALA A 174 35.61 3.00 11.60
C ALA A 174 34.30 2.67 12.36
N PRO A 175 34.14 1.48 12.95
CA PRO A 175 32.96 1.14 13.75
C PRO A 175 32.95 1.88 15.10
N GLN A 176 34.12 2.38 15.55
CA GLN A 176 34.31 3.20 16.75
C GLN A 176 35.42 4.22 16.48
N GLU A 177 35.46 5.31 17.25
CA GLU A 177 36.45 6.38 17.08
C GLU A 177 37.90 5.92 17.13
N ASP A 178 38.19 4.80 17.81
CA ASP A 178 39.53 4.29 18.04
C ASP A 178 39.96 3.12 17.14
N CYS A 179 39.06 2.66 16.24
CA CYS A 179 39.27 1.49 15.41
C CYS A 179 39.09 1.80 13.95
N TYR A 180 40.07 2.40 13.31
CA TYR A 180 40.02 2.70 11.88
C TYR A 180 41.37 2.44 11.19
N VAL A 181 41.30 2.10 9.93
CA VAL A 181 42.45 2.06 9.04
C VAL A 181 42.44 3.37 8.22
N PHE A 182 43.58 4.02 8.18
CA PHE A 182 43.74 5.20 7.33
C PHE A 182 44.92 5.04 6.37
N VAL A 183 44.80 5.62 5.23
CA VAL A 183 45.87 5.79 4.24
C VAL A 183 46.17 7.27 4.14
N MET A 184 47.43 7.62 4.25
CA MET A 184 47.92 8.98 4.05
C MET A 184 48.72 9.01 2.75
N LEU A 185 48.33 9.93 1.86
CA LEU A 185 49.07 10.19 0.64
C LEU A 185 49.86 11.49 0.83
N ASP A 186 51.17 11.39 0.64
CA ASP A 186 52.09 12.52 0.71
C ASP A 186 52.19 13.29 -0.62
#